data_4b0bea652909b6a1c2476dbedb4cb1c0
#
_entry.id   4b0bea652909b6a1c2476dbedb4cb1c0
#
_cell.length_a   1.000
_cell.length_b   1.000
_cell.length_c   1.000
_cell.angle_alpha   90.00
_cell.angle_beta   90.00
_cell.angle_gamma   90.00
#
_symmetry.space_group_name_H-M   'P 1'
#
loop_
_entity.id
_entity.type
_entity.pdbx_description
1 polymer ?
#
loop_
_entity_poly.entity_id
_entity_poly.type
_entity_poly.pdbx_seq_one_letter_code
_entity_poly.pdbx_strand_id
1 'polypeptide(L)'
;MGRGTTLEDPSLDLCNGVYLSEKERVERRQVAATKEGSTFAFLSSEVVRYSSVAAAMAAQKELLKVLAQCQSEKGYKDPTGALVPYEFKTLSNIPAGVVSESNRVFVYTNIDSGTRARTLLGFYQFNGDMFTGLYVMNTEGFSDAQVAKWLKVAATMASRLKG
;
A
#
# COMPACT_ATOMS: atom_id res chain seq x y z
N MET A 1 0.83 19.42 0.17
CA MET A 1 -0.24 18.43 0.30
C MET A 1 -0.99 18.37 -1.01
N GLY A 2 -0.98 17.23 -1.68
CA GLY A 2 -1.65 17.00 -2.97
C GLY A 2 -2.96 16.23 -2.80
N ARG A 3 -3.94 16.51 -3.68
CA ARG A 3 -5.18 15.74 -3.79
C ARG A 3 -5.29 15.22 -5.21
N GLY A 4 -5.55 13.93 -5.38
CA GLY A 4 -5.73 13.29 -6.68
C GLY A 4 -7.09 12.59 -6.78
N THR A 5 -7.75 12.78 -7.91
CA THR A 5 -9.00 12.11 -8.25
C THR A 5 -8.91 11.39 -9.60
N THR A 6 -7.78 11.53 -10.29
CA THR A 6 -7.59 10.92 -11.60
C THR A 6 -7.46 9.40 -11.50
N LEU A 7 -8.08 8.71 -12.45
CA LEU A 7 -7.95 7.27 -12.65
C LEU A 7 -6.71 6.91 -13.51
N GLU A 8 -5.98 7.89 -14.03
CA GLU A 8 -4.74 7.66 -14.79
C GLU A 8 -3.58 7.24 -13.88
N ASP A 9 -3.53 7.80 -12.65
CA ASP A 9 -2.52 7.40 -11.68
C ASP A 9 -2.86 6.05 -11.06
N PRO A 10 -1.88 5.12 -10.91
CA PRO A 10 -2.14 3.82 -10.30
C PRO A 10 -2.48 3.95 -8.80
N SER A 11 -3.36 3.05 -8.33
CA SER A 11 -3.64 2.84 -6.91
C SER A 11 -2.83 1.68 -6.35
N LEU A 12 -2.56 0.67 -7.19
CA LEU A 12 -1.72 -0.46 -6.83
C LEU A 12 -0.40 -0.37 -7.60
N ASP A 13 0.69 -0.20 -6.88
CA ASP A 13 2.04 0.00 -7.43
C ASP A 13 3.12 -0.80 -6.69
N LEU A 14 2.73 -1.68 -5.76
CA LEU A 14 3.68 -2.48 -4.97
C LEU A 14 4.63 -3.25 -5.89
N CYS A 15 5.93 -3.17 -5.60
CA CYS A 15 6.98 -3.88 -6.32
C CYS A 15 6.97 -3.68 -7.84
N ASN A 16 6.51 -2.50 -8.29
CA ASN A 16 6.39 -2.19 -9.72
C ASN A 16 5.60 -3.26 -10.51
N GLY A 17 4.62 -3.90 -9.86
CA GLY A 17 3.81 -4.94 -10.45
C GLY A 17 2.84 -4.42 -11.49
N VAL A 18 2.37 -5.32 -12.37
CA VAL A 18 1.31 -5.03 -13.34
C VAL A 18 -0.02 -5.44 -12.75
N TYR A 19 -0.95 -4.48 -12.66
CA TYR A 19 -2.29 -4.67 -12.09
C TYR A 19 -3.34 -4.41 -13.15
N LEU A 20 -3.92 -5.47 -13.71
CA LEU A 20 -4.94 -5.37 -14.76
C LEU A 20 -6.27 -4.83 -14.24
N SER A 21 -6.52 -4.99 -12.93
CA SER A 21 -7.70 -4.49 -12.24
C SER A 21 -7.75 -2.95 -12.13
N GLU A 22 -6.65 -2.25 -12.36
CA GLU A 22 -6.59 -0.79 -12.32
C GLU A 22 -7.59 -0.12 -13.31
N LYS A 23 -7.87 -0.76 -14.45
CA LYS A 23 -8.87 -0.31 -15.44
C LYS A 23 -10.32 -0.47 -14.97
N GLU A 24 -10.57 -1.25 -13.94
CA GLU A 24 -11.89 -1.50 -13.37
C GLU A 24 -12.26 -0.50 -12.26
N ARG A 25 -11.38 0.46 -11.97
CA ARG A 25 -11.68 1.54 -11.03
C ARG A 25 -12.67 2.52 -11.65
N VAL A 26 -13.67 2.91 -10.90
CA VAL A 26 -14.71 3.87 -11.34
C VAL A 26 -14.64 5.18 -10.55
N GLU A 27 -14.04 5.17 -9.36
CA GLU A 27 -13.80 6.36 -8.56
C GLU A 27 -12.49 6.19 -7.76
N ARG A 28 -11.74 7.30 -7.62
CA ARG A 28 -10.53 7.36 -6.81
C ARG A 28 -10.43 8.72 -6.13
N ARG A 29 -10.13 8.70 -4.84
CA ARG A 29 -9.81 9.91 -4.08
C ARG A 29 -8.55 9.65 -3.26
N GLN A 30 -7.57 10.49 -3.44
CA GLN A 30 -6.29 10.40 -2.75
C GLN A 30 -5.92 11.72 -2.09
N VAL A 31 -5.30 11.64 -0.94
CA VAL A 31 -4.61 12.74 -0.29
C VAL A 31 -3.19 12.28 0.02
N ALA A 32 -2.22 13.04 -0.45
CA ALA A 32 -0.81 12.74 -0.24
C ALA A 32 -0.06 13.97 0.30
N ALA A 33 0.94 13.72 1.12
CA ALA A 33 1.85 14.71 1.64
C ALA A 33 3.27 14.16 1.62
N THR A 34 4.22 14.97 1.18
CA THR A 34 5.65 14.66 1.16
C THR A 34 6.39 15.70 1.98
N LYS A 35 7.35 15.24 2.75
CA LYS A 35 8.38 16.06 3.39
C LYS A 35 9.71 15.69 2.75
N GLU A 36 10.38 16.68 2.19
CA GLU A 36 11.71 16.56 1.61
C GLU A 36 12.75 17.26 2.51
N GLY A 37 14.02 16.95 2.30
CA GLY A 37 15.14 17.49 3.05
C GLY A 37 16.09 16.40 3.55
N SER A 38 16.75 16.64 4.67
CA SER A 38 17.65 15.65 5.30
C SER A 38 16.92 14.35 5.70
N THR A 39 15.64 14.46 6.04
CA THR A 39 14.75 13.33 6.33
C THR A 39 13.59 13.34 5.33
N PHE A 40 13.48 12.29 4.51
CA PHE A 40 12.33 12.08 3.64
C PHE A 40 11.19 11.44 4.45
N ALA A 41 9.96 11.93 4.23
CA ALA A 41 8.75 11.27 4.69
C ALA A 41 7.63 11.44 3.67
N PHE A 42 6.86 10.39 3.45
CA PHE A 42 5.69 10.38 2.58
C PHE A 42 4.52 9.75 3.31
N LEU A 43 3.37 10.37 3.17
CA LEU A 43 2.10 9.86 3.66
C LEU A 43 1.08 9.98 2.54
N SER A 44 0.41 8.88 2.22
CA SER A 44 -0.73 8.89 1.31
C SER A 44 -1.86 8.04 1.86
N SER A 45 -3.08 8.52 1.70
CA SER A 45 -4.28 7.74 1.92
C SER A 45 -5.20 7.85 0.72
N GLU A 46 -5.81 6.74 0.34
CA GLU A 46 -6.75 6.74 -0.77
C GLU A 46 -7.96 5.86 -0.50
N VAL A 47 -9.04 6.19 -1.20
CA VAL A 47 -10.25 5.39 -1.31
C VAL A 47 -10.53 5.19 -2.79
N VAL A 48 -10.77 3.95 -3.17
CA VAL A 48 -11.04 3.55 -4.55
C VAL A 48 -12.32 2.74 -4.57
N ARG A 49 -13.17 2.99 -5.56
CA ARG A 49 -14.31 2.14 -5.87
C ARG A 49 -14.06 1.45 -7.21
N TYR A 50 -14.23 0.15 -7.22
CA TYR A 50 -14.19 -0.69 -8.42
C TYR A 50 -15.57 -0.83 -9.04
N SER A 51 -15.64 -1.24 -10.30
CA SER A 51 -16.89 -1.45 -11.04
C SER A 51 -17.78 -2.55 -10.43
N SER A 52 -17.20 -3.43 -9.61
CA SER A 52 -17.92 -4.51 -8.92
C SER A 52 -17.09 -5.09 -7.78
N VAL A 53 -17.75 -5.85 -6.90
CA VAL A 53 -17.08 -6.67 -5.87
C VAL A 53 -16.09 -7.66 -6.50
N ALA A 54 -16.44 -8.26 -7.65
CA ALA A 54 -15.56 -9.18 -8.35
C ALA A 54 -14.27 -8.48 -8.85
N ALA A 55 -14.39 -7.24 -9.32
CA ALA A 55 -13.23 -6.44 -9.75
C ALA A 55 -12.32 -6.09 -8.56
N ALA A 56 -12.88 -5.70 -7.40
CA ALA A 56 -12.12 -5.46 -6.18
C ALA A 56 -11.41 -6.72 -5.68
N MET A 57 -12.08 -7.87 -5.73
CA MET A 57 -11.46 -9.17 -5.39
C MET A 57 -10.35 -9.56 -6.38
N ALA A 58 -10.48 -9.23 -7.66
CA ALA A 58 -9.41 -9.43 -8.64
C ALA A 58 -8.19 -8.57 -8.32
N ALA A 59 -8.41 -7.30 -7.97
CA ALA A 59 -7.35 -6.38 -7.54
C ALA A 59 -6.59 -6.92 -6.32
N GLN A 60 -7.31 -7.42 -5.33
CA GLN A 60 -6.68 -8.04 -4.15
C GLN A 60 -5.85 -9.28 -4.50
N LYS A 61 -6.36 -10.15 -5.38
CA LYS A 61 -5.63 -11.35 -5.82
C LYS A 61 -4.35 -10.98 -6.60
N GLU A 62 -4.42 -9.97 -7.45
CA GLU A 62 -3.24 -9.44 -8.16
C GLU A 62 -2.21 -8.91 -7.18
N LEU A 63 -2.64 -8.12 -6.18
CA LEU A 63 -1.76 -7.60 -5.14
C LEU A 63 -1.07 -8.71 -4.34
N LEU A 64 -1.80 -9.74 -3.93
CA LEU A 64 -1.24 -10.90 -3.23
C LEU A 64 -0.25 -11.67 -4.11
N LYS A 65 -0.54 -11.84 -5.40
CA LYS A 65 0.37 -12.49 -6.37
C LYS A 65 1.66 -11.70 -6.53
N VAL A 66 1.56 -10.38 -6.74
CA VAL A 66 2.73 -9.50 -6.87
C VAL A 66 3.56 -9.50 -5.59
N LEU A 67 2.90 -9.43 -4.42
CA LEU A 67 3.60 -9.49 -3.13
C LEU A 67 4.37 -10.81 -2.96
N ALA A 68 3.74 -11.94 -3.25
CA ALA A 68 4.38 -13.25 -3.15
C ALA A 68 5.59 -13.39 -4.08
N GLN A 69 5.48 -12.91 -5.32
CA GLN A 69 6.58 -12.87 -6.27
C GLN A 69 7.72 -11.98 -5.76
N CYS A 70 7.41 -10.76 -5.33
CA CYS A 70 8.37 -9.79 -4.81
C CYS A 70 9.12 -10.33 -3.57
N GLN A 71 8.41 -11.03 -2.69
CA GLN A 71 9.03 -11.71 -1.54
C GLN A 71 9.98 -12.83 -1.97
N SER A 72 9.57 -13.64 -2.94
CA SER A 72 10.39 -14.74 -3.49
C SER A 72 11.64 -14.22 -4.19
N GLU A 73 11.54 -13.15 -4.94
CA GLU A 73 12.63 -12.52 -5.69
C GLU A 73 13.44 -11.53 -4.84
N LYS A 74 13.02 -11.27 -3.60
CA LYS A 74 13.61 -10.29 -2.68
C LYS A 74 13.61 -8.87 -3.25
N GLY A 75 12.61 -8.51 -4.04
CA GLY A 75 12.47 -7.21 -4.69
C GLY A 75 11.90 -7.32 -6.10
N TYR A 76 12.17 -6.32 -6.91
CA TYR A 76 11.80 -6.32 -8.31
C TYR A 76 12.95 -5.78 -9.19
N LYS A 77 12.91 -6.07 -10.48
CA LYS A 77 13.86 -5.51 -11.45
C LYS A 77 13.33 -4.19 -11.99
N ASP A 78 14.15 -3.16 -11.94
CA ASP A 78 13.85 -1.88 -12.57
C ASP A 78 13.92 -1.96 -14.11
N PRO A 79 13.58 -0.90 -14.86
CA PRO A 79 13.66 -0.91 -16.31
C PRO A 79 15.07 -1.15 -16.89
N THR A 80 16.12 -0.99 -16.09
CA THR A 80 17.51 -1.30 -16.50
C THR A 80 17.87 -2.76 -16.25
N GLY A 81 17.01 -3.52 -15.56
CA GLY A 81 17.24 -4.89 -15.13
C GLY A 81 17.96 -5.01 -13.79
N ALA A 82 18.27 -3.89 -13.14
CA ALA A 82 18.88 -3.90 -11.80
C ALA A 82 17.85 -4.28 -10.74
N LEU A 83 18.27 -5.10 -9.76
CA LEU A 83 17.41 -5.47 -8.64
C LEU A 83 17.24 -4.27 -7.70
N VAL A 84 16.00 -3.91 -7.41
CA VAL A 84 15.62 -3.03 -6.30
C VAL A 84 15.21 -3.91 -5.13
N PRO A 85 16.07 -4.09 -4.11
CA PRO A 85 15.84 -5.05 -3.04
C PRO A 85 14.74 -4.60 -2.09
N TYR A 86 13.93 -5.58 -1.64
CA TYR A 86 12.91 -5.43 -0.59
C TYR A 86 13.21 -6.40 0.55
N GLU A 87 13.36 -5.87 1.75
CA GLU A 87 13.47 -6.65 2.98
C GLU A 87 12.14 -6.58 3.74
N PHE A 88 11.34 -7.64 3.62
CA PHE A 88 10.03 -7.72 4.27
C PHE A 88 10.15 -8.03 5.76
N LYS A 89 9.36 -7.34 6.57
CA LYS A 89 9.24 -7.51 8.01
C LYS A 89 7.85 -8.00 8.39
N THR A 90 7.75 -8.74 9.47
CA THR A 90 6.46 -9.20 10.00
C THR A 90 5.77 -8.06 10.78
N LEU A 91 4.49 -7.86 10.50
CA LEU A 91 3.63 -7.01 11.32
C LEU A 91 2.98 -7.86 12.40
N SER A 92 3.14 -7.46 13.65
CA SER A 92 2.52 -8.08 14.82
C SER A 92 1.47 -7.15 15.45
N ASN A 93 0.67 -7.68 16.38
CA ASN A 93 -0.28 -6.92 17.18
C ASN A 93 -1.28 -6.09 16.35
N ILE A 94 -1.80 -6.69 15.26
CA ILE A 94 -2.81 -6.04 14.42
C ILE A 94 -4.09 -5.84 15.25
N PRO A 95 -4.57 -4.59 15.42
CA PRO A 95 -5.69 -4.29 16.30
C PRO A 95 -7.02 -4.84 15.76
N ALA A 96 -7.97 -5.08 16.62
CA ALA A 96 -9.37 -5.24 16.23
C ALA A 96 -9.86 -3.97 15.51
N GLY A 97 -10.74 -4.12 14.52
CA GLY A 97 -11.29 -2.99 13.74
C GLY A 97 -10.71 -2.81 12.34
N VAL A 98 -9.57 -3.44 12.03
CA VAL A 98 -9.18 -3.66 10.62
C VAL A 98 -10.11 -4.70 9.99
N VAL A 99 -10.20 -4.70 8.67
CA VAL A 99 -10.93 -5.77 7.96
C VAL A 99 -10.32 -7.14 8.23
N SER A 100 -11.09 -8.20 7.99
CA SER A 100 -10.64 -9.59 8.17
C SER A 100 -9.33 -9.87 7.43
N GLU A 101 -8.59 -10.88 7.85
CA GLU A 101 -7.32 -11.26 7.23
C GLU A 101 -7.48 -11.58 5.74
N SER A 102 -8.59 -12.20 5.36
CA SER A 102 -8.92 -12.48 3.96
C SER A 102 -9.15 -11.24 3.09
N ASN A 103 -9.36 -10.07 3.70
CA ASN A 103 -9.73 -8.84 3.02
C ASN A 103 -8.68 -7.73 3.19
N ARG A 104 -7.47 -8.09 3.62
CA ARG A 104 -6.38 -7.13 3.80
C ARG A 104 -5.06 -7.66 3.28
N VAL A 105 -4.22 -6.75 2.85
CA VAL A 105 -2.80 -7.00 2.58
C VAL A 105 -2.01 -5.92 3.29
N PHE A 106 -1.19 -6.29 4.26
CA PHE A 106 -0.33 -5.37 4.99
C PHE A 106 1.12 -5.66 4.66
N VAL A 107 1.87 -4.60 4.39
CA VAL A 107 3.27 -4.66 3.98
C VAL A 107 4.09 -3.81 4.92
N TYR A 108 5.15 -4.37 5.47
CA TYR A 108 6.20 -3.66 6.17
C TYR A 108 7.53 -4.07 5.54
N THR A 109 8.19 -3.16 4.87
CA THR A 109 9.42 -3.50 4.13
C THR A 109 10.42 -2.35 4.11
N ASN A 110 11.71 -2.69 4.12
CA ASN A 110 12.77 -1.79 3.70
C ASN A 110 12.97 -1.94 2.19
N ILE A 111 13.16 -0.83 1.52
CA ILE A 111 13.39 -0.74 0.08
C ILE A 111 14.73 -0.03 -0.11
N ASP A 112 15.67 -0.67 -0.78
CA ASP A 112 16.96 -0.07 -1.11
C ASP A 112 17.01 0.22 -2.61
N SER A 113 16.85 1.48 -2.98
CA SER A 113 16.96 1.94 -4.36
C SER A 113 18.38 2.41 -4.73
N GLY A 114 19.39 2.08 -3.92
CA GLY A 114 20.79 2.48 -4.12
C GLY A 114 21.10 3.94 -3.78
N THR A 115 20.16 4.85 -4.05
CA THR A 115 20.33 6.28 -3.74
C THR A 115 19.72 6.67 -2.41
N ARG A 116 18.66 5.98 -1.98
CA ARG A 116 17.97 6.20 -0.70
C ARG A 116 17.31 4.91 -0.24
N ALA A 117 17.75 4.38 0.89
CA ALA A 117 16.98 3.37 1.60
C ALA A 117 15.70 4.02 2.17
N ARG A 118 14.57 3.33 2.07
CA ARG A 118 13.27 3.76 2.57
C ARG A 118 12.58 2.62 3.27
N THR A 119 11.82 2.93 4.30
CA THR A 119 10.94 1.97 4.95
C THR A 119 9.50 2.30 4.59
N LEU A 120 8.75 1.31 4.12
CA LEU A 120 7.35 1.41 3.74
C LEU A 120 6.48 0.63 4.72
N LEU A 121 5.41 1.27 5.20
CA LEU A 121 4.22 0.64 5.76
C LEU A 121 3.08 0.84 4.75
N GLY A 122 2.58 -0.24 4.19
CA GLY A 122 1.46 -0.26 3.26
C GLY A 122 0.29 -1.05 3.84
N PHE A 123 -0.89 -0.44 3.89
CA PHE A 123 -2.11 -1.05 4.42
C PHE A 123 -3.18 -1.02 3.35
N TYR A 124 -3.43 -2.15 2.73
CA TYR A 124 -4.41 -2.35 1.68
C TYR A 124 -5.60 -3.10 2.28
N GLN A 125 -6.79 -2.51 2.24
CA GLN A 125 -7.99 -3.08 2.84
C GLN A 125 -9.16 -3.03 1.87
N PHE A 126 -9.83 -4.16 1.69
CA PHE A 126 -10.92 -4.35 0.75
C PHE A 126 -12.23 -4.62 1.50
N ASN A 127 -13.33 -4.01 1.07
CA ASN A 127 -14.67 -4.27 1.59
C ASN A 127 -15.71 -4.05 0.49
N GLY A 128 -16.36 -5.12 0.04
CA GLY A 128 -17.26 -5.06 -1.11
C GLY A 128 -16.51 -4.64 -2.37
N ASP A 129 -17.02 -3.60 -3.04
CA ASP A 129 -16.41 -2.98 -4.23
C ASP A 129 -15.41 -1.86 -3.87
N MET A 130 -15.18 -1.62 -2.58
CA MET A 130 -14.32 -0.56 -2.08
C MET A 130 -12.95 -1.06 -1.66
N PHE A 131 -11.94 -0.22 -1.87
CA PHE A 131 -10.59 -0.39 -1.39
C PHE A 131 -10.14 0.88 -0.66
N THR A 132 -9.43 0.72 0.46
CA THR A 132 -8.64 1.80 1.07
C THR A 132 -7.17 1.44 1.10
N GLY A 133 -6.33 2.40 0.68
CA GLY A 133 -4.89 2.38 0.82
C GLY A 133 -4.42 3.40 1.86
N LEU A 134 -3.47 3.01 2.71
CA LEU A 134 -2.70 3.91 3.55
C LEU A 134 -1.23 3.55 3.38
N TYR A 135 -0.45 4.52 2.95
CA TYR A 135 0.98 4.35 2.66
C TYR A 135 1.78 5.34 3.48
N VAL A 136 2.70 4.84 4.27
CA VAL A 136 3.62 5.65 5.06
C VAL A 136 5.03 5.23 4.74
N MET A 137 5.86 6.18 4.36
CA MET A 137 7.25 5.92 3.99
C MET A 137 8.17 6.93 4.62
N ASN A 138 9.32 6.49 5.09
CA ASN A 138 10.40 7.37 5.57
C ASN A 138 11.78 6.73 5.35
N THR A 139 12.85 7.49 5.63
CA THR A 139 14.24 7.03 5.54
C THR A 139 14.81 6.58 6.89
N GLU A 140 14.11 6.80 7.99
CA GLU A 140 14.61 6.49 9.34
C GLU A 140 14.08 5.16 9.89
N GLY A 141 13.11 4.55 9.19
CA GLY A 141 12.40 3.39 9.68
C GLY A 141 11.28 3.75 10.67
N PHE A 142 10.64 2.76 11.24
CA PHE A 142 9.54 2.93 12.20
C PHE A 142 9.83 2.17 13.49
N SER A 143 9.65 2.85 14.62
CA SER A 143 9.58 2.18 15.92
C SER A 143 8.26 1.40 16.07
N ASP A 144 8.21 0.43 16.97
CA ASP A 144 7.00 -0.36 17.24
C ASP A 144 5.80 0.53 17.63
N ALA A 145 6.05 1.60 18.38
CA ALA A 145 5.00 2.57 18.74
C ALA A 145 4.45 3.31 17.53
N GLN A 146 5.30 3.66 16.54
CA GLN A 146 4.88 4.28 15.29
C GLN A 146 4.10 3.28 14.43
N VAL A 147 4.55 2.03 14.32
CA VAL A 147 3.82 0.96 13.61
C VAL A 147 2.43 0.78 14.23
N ALA A 148 2.34 0.67 15.56
CA ALA A 148 1.07 0.52 16.27
C ALA A 148 0.12 1.72 16.04
N LYS A 149 0.67 2.94 15.99
CA LYS A 149 -0.10 4.15 15.65
C LYS A 149 -0.69 4.06 14.24
N TRP A 150 0.09 3.66 13.25
CA TRP A 150 -0.38 3.57 11.86
C TRP A 150 -1.38 2.42 11.66
N LEU A 151 -1.22 1.31 12.36
CA LEU A 151 -2.24 0.25 12.41
C LEU A 151 -3.58 0.75 12.95
N LYS A 152 -3.59 1.61 13.97
CA LYS A 152 -4.83 2.25 14.47
C LYS A 152 -5.47 3.18 13.44
N VAL A 153 -4.66 3.93 12.70
CA VAL A 153 -5.15 4.77 11.59
C VAL A 153 -5.79 3.90 10.50
N ALA A 154 -5.13 2.81 10.09
CA ALA A 154 -5.67 1.87 9.12
C ALA A 154 -7.00 1.25 9.59
N ALA A 155 -7.11 0.88 10.88
CA ALA A 155 -8.36 0.38 11.47
C ALA A 155 -9.48 1.43 11.42
N THR A 156 -9.16 2.69 11.69
CA THR A 156 -10.13 3.80 11.59
C THR A 156 -10.59 4.02 10.14
N MET A 157 -9.71 3.90 9.16
CA MET A 157 -10.08 3.98 7.74
C MET A 157 -11.01 2.83 7.36
N ALA A 158 -10.69 1.60 7.75
CA ALA A 158 -11.52 0.42 7.48
C ALA A 158 -12.93 0.55 8.07
N SER A 159 -13.06 1.11 9.27
CA SER A 159 -14.36 1.30 9.93
C SER A 159 -15.29 2.26 9.17
N ARG A 160 -14.73 3.15 8.35
CA ARG A 160 -15.47 4.11 7.52
C ARG A 160 -15.87 3.56 6.16
N LEU A 161 -15.36 2.38 5.77
CA LEU A 161 -15.79 1.67 4.56
C LEU A 161 -17.11 0.91 4.75
N LYS A 162 -17.66 0.92 5.93
CA LYS A 162 -18.98 0.34 6.19
C LYS A 162 -20.01 1.31 5.65
N GLY A 163 -20.40 1.09 4.40
CA GLY A 163 -21.58 1.68 3.79
C GLY A 163 -22.86 1.14 4.41
#